data_7b26c06348d83bc76a24a9333058335a
#
_entry.id   7b26c06348d83bc76a24a9333058335a
#
_cell.length_a   1.000
_cell.length_b   1.000
_cell.length_c   1.000
_cell.angle_alpha   90.00
_cell.angle_beta   90.00
_cell.angle_gamma   90.00
#
_symmetry.space_group_name_H-M   'P 1'
#
loop_
_entity.id
_entity.type
_entity.pdbx_description
1 polymer ?
#
loop_
_entity_poly.entity_id
_entity_poly.type
_entity_poly.pdbx_seq_one_letter_code
_entity_poly.pdbx_strand_id
1 'polypeptide(L)'
;LLQNSAKRVVVANIPDISQTPRLVAVLAPLKQLIDQTAYLAAQAFAQGLTQNYNSRLVTEFAGESRVAIFNLNQNLNAWVTQPPASLTNVTTPACPSTGNSGGIPTYSVKDCTAAGLSAQAVGAQSPNWWESYLFSDDFHPTPRGHQLAADALIRDVLRDRGWN
;
A
#
# COMPACT_ATOMS: atom_id res chain seq x y z
N LEU A 1 -4.36 24.73 -2.83
CA LEU A 1 -4.69 24.67 -1.41
C LEU A 1 -3.99 25.78 -0.61
N LEU A 2 -2.68 25.91 -0.67
CA LEU A 2 -1.92 26.91 0.08
C LEU A 2 -2.27 28.35 -0.32
N GLN A 3 -2.53 28.61 -1.60
CA GLN A 3 -3.01 29.90 -2.11
C GLN A 3 -4.43 30.23 -1.61
N ASN A 4 -5.21 29.22 -1.27
CA ASN A 4 -6.57 29.34 -0.76
C ASN A 4 -6.64 29.26 0.77
N SER A 5 -5.61 29.75 1.47
CA SER A 5 -5.56 29.89 2.93
C SER A 5 -5.51 28.55 3.73
N ALA A 6 -5.16 27.43 3.12
CA ALA A 6 -4.91 26.20 3.87
C ALA A 6 -3.74 26.44 4.84
N LYS A 7 -4.00 26.19 6.13
CA LYS A 7 -3.01 26.41 7.21
C LYS A 7 -2.13 25.19 7.44
N ARG A 8 -2.65 24.01 7.14
CA ARG A 8 -1.97 22.73 7.35
C ARG A 8 -2.36 21.79 6.22
N VAL A 9 -1.38 21.20 5.55
CA VAL A 9 -1.58 20.25 4.47
C VAL A 9 -0.67 19.06 4.71
N VAL A 10 -1.23 17.87 4.70
CA VAL A 10 -0.44 16.63 4.68
C VAL A 10 -0.47 16.09 3.27
N VAL A 11 0.71 15.76 2.74
CA VAL A 11 0.87 15.10 1.45
C VAL A 11 1.49 13.74 1.71
N ALA A 12 0.79 12.67 1.40
CA ALA A 12 1.38 11.34 1.42
C ALA A 12 2.27 11.17 0.18
N ASN A 13 3.47 10.65 0.37
CA ASN A 13 4.28 10.20 -0.75
C ASN A 13 3.71 8.90 -1.33
N ILE A 14 4.13 8.53 -2.56
CA ILE A 14 3.65 7.30 -3.19
C ILE A 14 4.38 6.09 -2.62
N PRO A 15 3.65 4.99 -2.31
CA PRO A 15 4.27 3.75 -1.86
C PRO A 15 5.00 3.04 -3.02
N ASP A 16 5.93 2.16 -2.67
CA ASP A 16 6.60 1.29 -3.64
C ASP A 16 5.62 0.22 -4.14
N ILE A 17 5.09 0.45 -5.33
CA ILE A 17 4.14 -0.47 -5.97
C ILE A 17 4.75 -1.82 -6.31
N SER A 18 6.10 -1.94 -6.36
CA SER A 18 6.78 -3.21 -6.65
C SER A 18 6.52 -4.26 -5.58
N GLN A 19 6.08 -3.84 -4.40
CA GLN A 19 5.74 -4.71 -3.28
C GLN A 19 4.27 -5.13 -3.26
N THR A 20 3.45 -4.61 -4.18
CA THR A 20 2.04 -4.99 -4.27
C THR A 20 1.88 -6.34 -4.96
N PRO A 21 0.88 -7.15 -4.57
CA PRO A 21 0.56 -8.39 -5.28
C PRO A 21 0.30 -8.17 -6.78
N ARG A 22 -0.23 -7.00 -7.16
CA ARG A 22 -0.46 -6.60 -8.56
C ARG A 22 0.83 -6.61 -9.36
N LEU A 23 1.88 -5.90 -8.90
CA LEU A 23 3.10 -5.81 -9.70
C LEU A 23 3.83 -7.15 -9.71
N VAL A 24 3.79 -7.90 -8.63
CA VAL A 24 4.33 -9.28 -8.61
C VAL A 24 3.64 -10.14 -9.67
N ALA A 25 2.32 -10.09 -9.80
CA ALA A 25 1.56 -10.83 -10.82
C ALA A 25 1.88 -10.33 -12.24
N VAL A 26 1.96 -9.01 -12.45
CA VAL A 26 2.30 -8.41 -13.76
C VAL A 26 3.70 -8.81 -14.22
N LEU A 27 4.67 -8.88 -13.30
CA LEU A 27 6.05 -9.21 -13.60
C LEU A 27 6.35 -10.71 -13.63
N ALA A 28 5.46 -11.54 -13.10
CA ALA A 28 5.65 -12.99 -13.06
C ALA A 28 5.99 -13.62 -14.43
N PRO A 29 5.37 -13.21 -15.57
CA PRO A 29 5.75 -13.70 -16.88
C PRO A 29 7.21 -13.43 -17.25
N LEU A 30 7.80 -12.31 -16.83
CA LEU A 30 9.20 -12.00 -17.12
C LEU A 30 10.13 -13.05 -16.50
N LYS A 31 9.84 -13.46 -15.28
CA LYS A 31 10.60 -14.51 -14.58
C LYS A 31 10.49 -15.86 -15.27
N GLN A 32 9.31 -16.19 -15.80
CA GLN A 32 9.04 -17.47 -16.45
C GLN A 32 9.51 -17.54 -17.90
N LEU A 33 9.34 -16.44 -18.67
CA LEU A 33 9.57 -16.41 -20.11
C LEU A 33 10.97 -15.92 -20.48
N ILE A 34 11.60 -15.13 -19.61
CA ILE A 34 12.94 -14.59 -19.87
C ILE A 34 13.91 -15.15 -18.82
N ASP A 35 14.01 -14.50 -17.66
CA ASP A 35 14.81 -14.97 -16.52
C ASP A 35 14.53 -14.14 -15.24
N GLN A 36 15.17 -14.56 -14.14
CA GLN A 36 15.11 -13.86 -12.87
C GLN A 36 15.71 -12.44 -12.94
N THR A 37 16.72 -12.23 -13.79
CA THR A 37 17.40 -10.92 -13.91
C THR A 37 16.47 -9.88 -14.50
N ALA A 38 15.71 -10.23 -15.54
CA ALA A 38 14.70 -9.35 -16.15
C ALA A 38 13.60 -8.96 -15.13
N TYR A 39 13.14 -9.92 -14.33
CA TYR A 39 12.19 -9.67 -13.25
C TYR A 39 12.73 -8.66 -12.22
N LEU A 40 13.95 -8.88 -11.73
CA LEU A 40 14.58 -7.99 -10.75
C LEU A 40 14.86 -6.59 -11.32
N ALA A 41 15.26 -6.51 -12.59
CA ALA A 41 15.48 -5.24 -13.28
C ALA A 41 14.18 -4.43 -13.40
N ALA A 42 13.06 -5.07 -13.72
CA ALA A 42 11.75 -4.43 -13.79
C ALA A 42 11.27 -3.94 -12.41
N GLN A 43 11.50 -4.73 -11.36
CA GLN A 43 11.21 -4.29 -9.98
C GLN A 43 12.08 -3.08 -9.61
N ALA A 44 13.39 -3.14 -9.84
CA ALA A 44 14.31 -2.05 -9.54
C ALA A 44 13.95 -0.76 -10.29
N PHE A 45 13.50 -0.88 -11.54
CA PHE A 45 13.01 0.26 -12.33
C PHE A 45 11.77 0.90 -11.67
N ALA A 46 10.77 0.11 -11.27
CA ALA A 46 9.58 0.60 -10.59
C ALA A 46 9.93 1.29 -9.27
N GLN A 47 10.85 0.71 -8.49
CA GLN A 47 11.37 1.32 -7.26
C GLN A 47 12.06 2.65 -7.52
N GLY A 48 12.91 2.71 -8.55
CA GLY A 48 13.62 3.93 -8.95
C GLY A 48 12.67 5.07 -9.33
N LEU A 49 11.58 4.77 -10.04
CA LEU A 49 10.55 5.76 -10.37
C LEU A 49 9.88 6.30 -9.10
N THR A 50 9.51 5.42 -8.18
CA THR A 50 8.92 5.79 -6.89
C THR A 50 9.85 6.67 -6.06
N GLN A 51 11.12 6.26 -5.94
CA GLN A 51 12.14 7.03 -5.19
C GLN A 51 12.38 8.41 -5.80
N ASN A 52 12.48 8.49 -7.14
CA ASN A 52 12.68 9.76 -7.84
C ASN A 52 11.50 10.72 -7.60
N TYR A 53 10.26 10.23 -7.74
CA TYR A 53 9.07 11.02 -7.46
C TYR A 53 9.06 11.52 -6.01
N ASN A 54 9.28 10.62 -5.06
CA ASN A 54 9.23 10.95 -3.63
C ASN A 54 10.34 11.94 -3.22
N SER A 55 11.52 11.83 -3.80
CA SER A 55 12.61 12.78 -3.59
C SER A 55 12.27 14.18 -4.12
N ARG A 56 11.66 14.25 -5.31
CA ARG A 56 11.18 15.53 -5.87
C ARG A 56 10.07 16.13 -5.02
N LEU A 57 9.15 15.33 -4.51
CA LEU A 57 8.09 15.79 -3.62
C LEU A 57 8.66 16.47 -2.37
N VAL A 58 9.67 15.86 -1.74
CA VAL A 58 10.35 16.44 -0.57
C VAL A 58 11.05 17.76 -0.94
N THR A 59 11.72 17.79 -2.09
CA THR A 59 12.42 19.00 -2.56
C THR A 59 11.45 20.14 -2.87
N GLU A 60 10.33 19.85 -3.50
CA GLU A 60 9.30 20.83 -3.87
C GLU A 60 8.70 21.54 -2.66
N PHE A 61 8.52 20.82 -1.57
CA PHE A 61 7.97 21.37 -0.32
C PHE A 61 9.01 21.72 0.72
N ALA A 62 10.29 21.71 0.36
CA ALA A 62 11.35 22.11 1.28
C ALA A 62 11.16 23.57 1.72
N GLY A 63 11.09 23.80 3.04
CA GLY A 63 10.89 25.14 3.61
C GLY A 63 9.42 25.59 3.70
N GLU A 64 8.44 24.87 3.16
CA GLU A 64 7.03 25.22 3.34
C GLU A 64 6.50 24.62 4.65
N SER A 65 6.49 25.42 5.70
CA SER A 65 6.14 24.98 7.06
C SER A 65 4.69 24.49 7.23
N ARG A 66 3.80 24.88 6.32
CA ARG A 66 2.39 24.45 6.32
C ARG A 66 2.20 23.07 5.67
N VAL A 67 3.24 22.52 5.04
CA VAL A 67 3.18 21.20 4.41
C VAL A 67 3.98 20.21 5.24
N ALA A 68 3.39 19.05 5.48
CA ALA A 68 4.07 17.89 6.04
C ALA A 68 3.99 16.73 5.04
N ILE A 69 5.10 16.05 4.82
CA ILE A 69 5.13 14.84 3.99
C ILE A 69 4.93 13.63 4.90
N PHE A 70 3.86 12.87 4.65
CA PHE A 70 3.65 11.56 5.26
C PHE A 70 4.40 10.50 4.45
N ASN A 71 5.38 9.84 5.05
CA ASN A 71 6.18 8.84 4.36
C ASN A 71 5.46 7.48 4.32
N LEU A 72 4.40 7.40 3.51
CA LEU A 72 3.64 6.17 3.29
C LEU A 72 4.51 5.07 2.67
N ASN A 73 5.47 5.44 1.82
CA ASN A 73 6.42 4.50 1.21
C ASN A 73 7.21 3.73 2.26
N GLN A 74 7.80 4.43 3.22
CA GLN A 74 8.58 3.81 4.29
C GLN A 74 7.70 2.92 5.17
N ASN A 75 6.50 3.39 5.50
CA ASN A 75 5.57 2.63 6.32
C ASN A 75 5.12 1.35 5.61
N LEU A 76 4.72 1.40 4.33
CA LEU A 76 4.36 0.20 3.56
C LEU A 76 5.53 -0.79 3.49
N ASN A 77 6.74 -0.30 3.19
CA ASN A 77 7.93 -1.14 3.16
C ASN A 77 8.17 -1.84 4.50
N ALA A 78 8.02 -1.12 5.62
CA ALA A 78 8.15 -1.70 6.94
C ALA A 78 7.09 -2.78 7.21
N TRP A 79 5.83 -2.55 6.82
CA TRP A 79 4.76 -3.54 7.02
C TRP A 79 4.92 -4.79 6.15
N VAL A 80 5.56 -4.68 4.99
CA VAL A 80 5.84 -5.84 4.13
C VAL A 80 7.08 -6.61 4.61
N THR A 81 8.15 -5.91 5.00
CA THR A 81 9.44 -6.55 5.35
C THR A 81 9.54 -6.94 6.83
N GLN A 82 8.87 -6.22 7.71
CA GLN A 82 8.85 -6.41 9.16
C GLN A 82 7.42 -6.21 9.68
N PRO A 83 6.46 -7.06 9.28
CA PRO A 83 5.07 -6.87 9.60
C PRO A 83 4.83 -6.84 11.11
N PRO A 84 3.93 -5.97 11.60
CA PRO A 84 3.47 -6.05 12.98
C PRO A 84 2.80 -7.41 13.21
N ALA A 85 2.84 -7.91 14.44
CA ALA A 85 2.32 -9.24 14.79
C ALA A 85 0.84 -9.49 14.40
N SER A 86 0.07 -8.43 14.21
CA SER A 86 -1.32 -8.51 13.74
C SER A 86 -1.44 -8.80 12.24
N LEU A 87 -0.38 -8.59 11.44
CA LEU A 87 -0.36 -8.90 10.01
C LEU A 87 0.38 -10.21 9.77
N THR A 88 -0.35 -11.25 9.46
CA THR A 88 0.25 -12.57 9.14
C THR A 88 0.35 -12.79 7.62
N ASN A 89 -0.30 -11.96 6.81
CA ASN A 89 -0.24 -12.02 5.35
C ASN A 89 -0.10 -10.63 4.73
N VAL A 90 1.06 -10.39 4.11
CA VAL A 90 1.42 -9.10 3.49
C VAL A 90 1.70 -9.20 1.99
N THR A 91 1.51 -10.37 1.40
CA THR A 91 1.83 -10.63 -0.02
C THR A 91 0.66 -11.18 -0.83
N THR A 92 -0.38 -11.68 -0.16
CA THR A 92 -1.56 -12.25 -0.81
C THR A 92 -2.78 -11.40 -0.49
N PRO A 93 -3.67 -11.15 -1.47
CA PRO A 93 -4.96 -10.49 -1.22
C PRO A 93 -5.85 -11.29 -0.28
N ALA A 94 -6.61 -10.58 0.57
CA ALA A 94 -7.66 -11.21 1.38
C ALA A 94 -8.87 -11.58 0.52
N CYS A 95 -9.20 -10.75 -0.46
CA CYS A 95 -10.33 -10.95 -1.35
C CYS A 95 -10.02 -12.05 -2.36
N PRO A 96 -10.93 -13.01 -2.59
CA PRO A 96 -10.75 -14.01 -3.64
C PRO A 96 -10.82 -13.36 -5.02
N SER A 97 -9.99 -13.82 -5.93
CA SER A 97 -10.07 -13.43 -7.33
C SER A 97 -11.37 -13.93 -7.96
N THR A 98 -12.02 -13.08 -8.75
CA THR A 98 -13.24 -13.41 -9.53
C THR A 98 -12.91 -13.92 -10.93
N GLY A 99 -11.65 -13.85 -11.35
CA GLY A 99 -11.21 -14.28 -12.67
C GLY A 99 -9.80 -13.78 -12.98
N ASN A 100 -9.48 -13.76 -14.27
CA ASN A 100 -8.17 -13.34 -14.76
C ASN A 100 -8.32 -12.57 -16.07
N SER A 101 -7.57 -11.50 -16.24
CA SER A 101 -7.48 -10.72 -17.48
C SER A 101 -6.01 -10.55 -17.88
N GLY A 102 -5.60 -11.23 -18.96
CA GLY A 102 -4.20 -11.15 -19.43
C GLY A 102 -3.16 -11.65 -18.43
N GLY A 103 -3.49 -12.64 -17.59
CA GLY A 103 -2.60 -13.15 -16.55
C GLY A 103 -2.70 -12.40 -15.21
N ILE A 104 -3.49 -11.33 -15.15
CA ILE A 104 -3.65 -10.51 -13.93
C ILE A 104 -4.98 -10.85 -13.28
N PRO A 105 -5.00 -11.20 -11.98
CA PRO A 105 -6.24 -11.46 -11.25
C PRO A 105 -7.21 -10.28 -11.29
N THR A 106 -8.51 -10.58 -11.36
CA THR A 106 -9.58 -9.58 -11.26
C THR A 106 -10.37 -9.77 -9.97
N TYR A 107 -10.94 -8.68 -9.45
CA TYR A 107 -11.63 -8.67 -8.15
C TYR A 107 -12.96 -7.93 -8.24
N SER A 108 -13.88 -8.30 -7.37
CA SER A 108 -15.14 -7.59 -7.17
C SER A 108 -14.97 -6.59 -6.03
N VAL A 109 -15.03 -5.29 -6.32
CA VAL A 109 -14.81 -4.22 -5.32
C VAL A 109 -15.73 -4.35 -4.11
N LYS A 110 -17.01 -4.72 -4.33
CA LYS A 110 -17.97 -4.88 -3.23
C LYS A 110 -17.61 -6.02 -2.27
N ASP A 111 -16.97 -7.07 -2.79
CA ASP A 111 -16.60 -8.26 -2.03
C ASP A 111 -15.28 -8.07 -1.27
N CYS A 112 -14.50 -7.04 -1.65
CA CYS A 112 -13.23 -6.66 -1.03
C CYS A 112 -13.37 -5.57 0.06
N THR A 113 -14.59 -5.17 0.40
CA THR A 113 -14.88 -4.30 1.55
C THR A 113 -14.84 -5.08 2.87
N ALA A 114 -14.79 -4.39 4.02
CA ALA A 114 -14.87 -5.04 5.33
C ALA A 114 -16.09 -5.97 5.43
N ALA A 115 -17.26 -5.49 5.04
CA ALA A 115 -18.50 -6.28 5.06
C ALA A 115 -18.44 -7.48 4.09
N GLY A 116 -17.92 -7.27 2.87
CA GLY A 116 -17.76 -8.33 1.88
C GLY A 116 -16.79 -9.42 2.36
N LEU A 117 -15.65 -9.05 2.90
CA LEU A 117 -14.66 -9.98 3.45
C LEU A 117 -15.21 -10.73 4.68
N SER A 118 -15.90 -10.03 5.58
CA SER A 118 -16.52 -10.66 6.75
C SER A 118 -17.60 -11.70 6.36
N ALA A 119 -18.35 -11.43 5.29
CA ALA A 119 -19.35 -12.36 4.76
C ALA A 119 -18.73 -13.62 4.13
N GLN A 120 -17.44 -13.62 3.84
CA GLN A 120 -16.70 -14.73 3.24
C GLN A 120 -16.00 -15.63 4.28
N ALA A 121 -16.21 -15.37 5.59
CA ALA A 121 -15.67 -16.24 6.64
C ALA A 121 -16.19 -17.67 6.45
N VAL A 122 -15.27 -18.65 6.48
CA VAL A 122 -15.60 -20.08 6.27
C VAL A 122 -15.41 -20.86 7.55
N GLY A 123 -16.39 -21.66 7.92
CA GLY A 123 -16.32 -22.57 9.07
C GLY A 123 -16.18 -21.79 10.39
N ALA A 124 -15.14 -22.09 11.15
CA ALA A 124 -14.86 -21.47 12.46
C ALA A 124 -14.05 -20.16 12.38
N GLN A 125 -13.84 -19.59 11.20
CA GLN A 125 -13.12 -18.32 11.07
C GLN A 125 -13.92 -17.19 11.74
N SER A 126 -13.16 -16.29 12.40
CA SER A 126 -13.72 -15.03 12.87
C SER A 126 -14.21 -14.19 11.68
N PRO A 127 -15.32 -13.45 11.81
CA PRO A 127 -15.73 -12.47 10.79
C PRO A 127 -14.64 -11.45 10.44
N ASN A 128 -13.68 -11.26 11.33
CA ASN A 128 -12.56 -10.32 11.14
C ASN A 128 -11.27 -11.01 10.66
N TRP A 129 -11.35 -12.20 10.08
CA TRP A 129 -10.19 -12.97 9.61
C TRP A 129 -9.25 -12.17 8.69
N TRP A 130 -9.82 -11.26 7.88
CA TRP A 130 -9.11 -10.40 6.92
C TRP A 130 -8.26 -9.29 7.59
N GLU A 131 -8.45 -9.02 8.87
CA GLU A 131 -7.64 -8.04 9.61
C GLU A 131 -6.17 -8.46 9.73
N SER A 132 -5.87 -9.72 9.51
CA SER A 132 -4.50 -10.25 9.43
C SER A 132 -3.83 -10.05 8.07
N TYR A 133 -4.53 -9.49 7.08
CA TYR A 133 -4.03 -9.25 5.73
C TYR A 133 -3.75 -7.76 5.51
N LEU A 134 -2.64 -7.46 4.82
CA LEU A 134 -2.30 -6.10 4.42
C LEU A 134 -3.12 -5.63 3.22
N PHE A 135 -3.30 -6.49 2.21
CA PHE A 135 -3.99 -6.16 0.96
C PHE A 135 -5.38 -6.78 0.89
N SER A 136 -6.35 -5.96 0.48
CA SER A 136 -7.73 -6.36 0.22
C SER A 136 -7.84 -7.11 -1.12
N ASP A 137 -7.46 -6.45 -2.18
CA ASP A 137 -7.24 -7.02 -3.51
C ASP A 137 -5.73 -7.01 -3.83
N ASP A 138 -5.36 -7.13 -5.07
CA ASP A 138 -3.96 -7.18 -5.48
C ASP A 138 -3.23 -5.82 -5.42
N PHE A 139 -3.93 -4.74 -5.09
CA PHE A 139 -3.37 -3.38 -5.05
C PHE A 139 -3.77 -2.57 -3.81
N HIS A 140 -5.04 -2.62 -3.41
CA HIS A 140 -5.57 -1.79 -2.35
C HIS A 140 -5.37 -2.42 -0.97
N PRO A 141 -4.99 -1.64 0.06
CA PRO A 141 -4.93 -2.13 1.43
C PRO A 141 -6.31 -2.59 1.94
N THR A 142 -6.32 -3.52 2.89
CA THR A 142 -7.51 -3.82 3.69
C THR A 142 -7.91 -2.61 4.55
N PRO A 143 -9.13 -2.58 5.12
CA PRO A 143 -9.46 -1.59 6.15
C PRO A 143 -8.45 -1.59 7.32
N ARG A 144 -7.86 -2.75 7.66
CA ARG A 144 -6.76 -2.83 8.63
C ARG A 144 -5.49 -2.13 8.12
N GLY A 145 -5.13 -2.31 6.86
CA GLY A 145 -4.01 -1.59 6.23
C GLY A 145 -4.22 -0.07 6.22
N HIS A 146 -5.44 0.38 5.94
CA HIS A 146 -5.81 1.80 6.04
C HIS A 146 -5.72 2.33 7.48
N GLN A 147 -6.13 1.53 8.48
CA GLN A 147 -5.98 1.91 9.89
C GLN A 147 -4.51 2.07 10.27
N LEU A 148 -3.64 1.13 9.87
CA LEU A 148 -2.20 1.25 10.09
C LEU A 148 -1.62 2.53 9.46
N ALA A 149 -2.09 2.91 8.27
CA ALA A 149 -1.69 4.16 7.62
C ALA A 149 -2.16 5.39 8.41
N ALA A 150 -3.39 5.38 8.91
CA ALA A 150 -3.91 6.46 9.74
C ALA A 150 -3.14 6.59 11.07
N ASP A 151 -2.88 5.47 11.75
CA ASP A 151 -2.11 5.45 13.00
C ASP A 151 -0.67 5.95 12.78
N ALA A 152 -0.04 5.56 11.69
CA ALA A 152 1.28 6.05 11.30
C ALA A 152 1.26 7.55 10.99
N LEU A 153 0.26 8.03 10.23
CA LEU A 153 0.08 9.46 9.96
C LEU A 153 -0.03 10.28 11.25
N ILE A 154 -0.86 9.83 12.19
CA ILE A 154 -1.03 10.50 13.48
C ILE A 154 0.28 10.52 14.24
N ARG A 155 0.98 9.39 14.31
CA ARG A 155 2.24 9.25 15.04
C ARG A 155 3.37 10.07 14.42
N ASP A 156 3.58 9.94 13.11
CA ASP A 156 4.79 10.39 12.42
C ASP A 156 4.66 11.84 11.90
N VAL A 157 3.43 12.35 11.79
CA VAL A 157 3.17 13.69 11.24
C VAL A 157 2.44 14.58 12.23
N LEU A 158 1.23 14.19 12.66
CA LEU A 158 0.38 15.11 13.41
C LEU A 158 0.98 15.41 14.80
N ARG A 159 1.43 14.38 15.51
CA ARG A 159 2.06 14.54 16.83
C ARG A 159 3.39 15.26 16.74
N ASP A 160 4.23 14.86 15.78
CA ASP A 160 5.57 15.46 15.58
C ASP A 160 5.47 16.95 15.25
N ARG A 161 4.47 17.35 14.46
CA ARG A 161 4.20 18.75 14.10
C ARG A 161 3.36 19.52 15.11
N GLY A 162 2.84 18.89 16.14
CA GLY A 162 1.87 19.51 17.05
C GLY A 162 0.57 19.94 16.34
N TRP A 163 0.12 19.18 15.38
CA TRP A 163 -1.06 19.46 14.57
C TRP A 163 -2.33 18.75 15.08
N ASN A 164 -2.41 18.46 16.33
CA ASN A 164 -3.56 17.83 16.97
C ASN A 164 -4.79 18.74 16.98
#